data_f2877e7cb571dd7a01a36f5b642c1695
#
_entry.id   f2877e7cb571dd7a01a36f5b642c1695
#
_cell.length_a   1.000
_cell.length_b   1.000
_cell.length_c   1.000
_cell.angle_alpha   90.00
_cell.angle_beta   90.00
_cell.angle_gamma   90.00
#
_symmetry.space_group_name_H-M   'P 1'
#
loop_
_entity.id
_entity.type
_entity.pdbx_description
1 polymer ?
#
loop_
_entity_poly.entity_id
_entity_poly.type
_entity_poly.pdbx_seq_one_letter_code
_entity_poly.pdbx_strand_id
1 'polypeptide(L)'
;MTDLIWLFVFAQMLMGGFDTLYHHELTERLAWRPAQATELRLHGVRNLAYAVTFAALGWSEPHGAVALALIVLLVGELGITLWDFVEEDRTRKLPASERVTHALLTLNYGIILAMVAPLLAGWAALPTALVPAYYGLWSWFCAIAALGTTASGLRDLSAARRTRRLAETDPAALAAALKGRHAILVTGGTGFIGRRLVAALVAAGHDVTVLTRAHRTAADLPAPLRIVTSLDQIAHDSRIDAVVNLAGEPIADGLWTRARQDRIVSSRLNMTADVIALIRRLHVRPAVLVNGSAIGWYGVRDDEVLDESADGHECFSRTVCARWEEAARDAEPLGVRVVRLRIGLVLGAEGGMLARLLAPFELGLGGRFGSGRHWMSWIHRDDLVRLIVHAIATPGLAGPVNATAPAPVTNAAFTKALARALSRPALLPVPAAPLSFVLGAFADELLLGGQRVMPRRALESGFRFDHSMIDDALGAIVGRRAS
;
A
#
# COMPACT_ATOMS: atom_id res chain seq x y z
N MET A 1 -21.16 36.49 -13.71
CA MET A 1 -19.94 36.21 -12.88
C MET A 1 -18.74 36.83 -13.58
N THR A 2 -17.74 37.34 -12.82
CA THR A 2 -16.52 37.95 -13.40
C THR A 2 -15.45 36.90 -13.72
N ASP A 3 -14.55 37.23 -14.68
CA ASP A 3 -13.42 36.32 -15.01
C ASP A 3 -12.52 36.01 -13.79
N LEU A 4 -12.42 36.94 -12.84
CA LEU A 4 -11.65 36.75 -11.63
C LEU A 4 -12.21 35.58 -10.76
N ILE A 5 -13.52 35.48 -10.63
CA ILE A 5 -14.16 34.36 -9.92
C ILE A 5 -13.81 33.04 -10.61
N TRP A 6 -13.89 33.00 -11.93
CA TRP A 6 -13.58 31.80 -12.72
C TRP A 6 -12.12 31.37 -12.59
N LEU A 7 -11.19 32.31 -12.48
CA LEU A 7 -9.77 32.00 -12.24
C LEU A 7 -9.56 31.33 -10.87
N PHE A 8 -10.21 31.80 -9.80
CA PHE A 8 -10.14 31.16 -8.50
C PHE A 8 -10.82 29.78 -8.51
N VAL A 9 -11.94 29.62 -9.20
CA VAL A 9 -12.61 28.33 -9.39
C VAL A 9 -11.71 27.36 -10.16
N PHE A 10 -11.02 27.81 -11.20
CA PHE A 10 -10.06 27.01 -11.95
C PHE A 10 -8.87 26.56 -11.07
N ALA A 11 -8.29 27.48 -10.28
CA ALA A 11 -7.23 27.17 -9.34
C ALA A 11 -7.69 26.13 -8.30
N GLN A 12 -8.92 26.24 -7.77
CA GLN A 12 -9.51 25.27 -6.84
C GLN A 12 -9.58 23.88 -7.46
N MET A 13 -10.03 23.78 -8.70
CA MET A 13 -10.14 22.52 -9.42
C MET A 13 -8.78 21.85 -9.67
N LEU A 14 -7.76 22.64 -10.05
CA LEU A 14 -6.41 22.12 -10.25
C LEU A 14 -5.80 21.61 -8.95
N MET A 15 -5.91 22.38 -7.88
CA MET A 15 -5.40 21.98 -6.56
C MET A 15 -6.15 20.75 -6.00
N GLY A 16 -7.48 20.73 -6.09
CA GLY A 16 -8.29 19.59 -5.65
C GLY A 16 -8.05 18.32 -6.48
N GLY A 17 -7.88 18.48 -7.80
CA GLY A 17 -7.49 17.38 -8.68
C GLY A 17 -6.10 16.81 -8.34
N PHE A 18 -5.14 17.69 -8.06
CA PHE A 18 -3.81 17.28 -7.61
C PHE A 18 -3.89 16.55 -6.26
N ASP A 19 -4.62 17.09 -5.30
CA ASP A 19 -4.80 16.49 -3.98
C ASP A 19 -5.37 15.06 -4.08
N THR A 20 -6.49 14.93 -4.81
CA THR A 20 -7.12 13.62 -5.03
C THR A 20 -6.17 12.64 -5.71
N LEU A 21 -5.52 13.03 -6.81
CA LEU A 21 -4.68 12.09 -7.58
C LEU A 21 -3.38 11.77 -6.85
N TYR A 22 -2.69 12.77 -6.32
CA TYR A 22 -1.37 12.58 -5.72
C TYR A 22 -1.46 12.07 -4.28
N HIS A 23 -2.21 12.75 -3.40
CA HIS A 23 -2.29 12.36 -1.99
C HIS A 23 -3.21 11.16 -1.80
N HIS A 24 -4.47 11.21 -2.24
CA HIS A 24 -5.44 10.17 -1.92
C HIS A 24 -5.21 8.87 -2.70
N GLU A 25 -4.82 8.97 -3.99
CA GLU A 25 -4.69 7.77 -4.83
C GLU A 25 -3.28 7.19 -4.86
N LEU A 26 -2.26 8.02 -5.06
CA LEU A 26 -0.90 7.53 -5.29
C LEU A 26 -0.13 7.32 -3.98
N THR A 27 -0.22 8.25 -3.01
CA THR A 27 0.58 8.18 -1.78
C THR A 27 -0.18 7.51 -0.64
N GLU A 28 -1.35 8.00 -0.25
CA GLU A 28 -2.11 7.49 0.91
C GLU A 28 -3.00 6.30 0.58
N ARG A 29 -3.49 6.20 -0.65
CA ARG A 29 -4.34 5.09 -1.13
C ARG A 29 -5.56 4.86 -0.25
N LEU A 30 -6.29 5.93 0.06
CA LEU A 30 -7.40 5.94 1.01
C LEU A 30 -8.46 4.88 0.70
N ALA A 31 -8.74 4.65 -0.59
CA ALA A 31 -9.71 3.68 -1.07
C ALA A 31 -9.46 2.22 -0.61
N TRP A 32 -8.27 1.93 -0.06
CA TRP A 32 -7.82 0.60 0.34
C TRP A 32 -7.51 0.48 1.83
N ARG A 33 -7.80 1.52 2.62
CA ARG A 33 -7.58 1.54 4.07
C ARG A 33 -8.93 1.43 4.81
N PRO A 34 -9.21 0.34 5.54
CA PRO A 34 -10.48 0.18 6.27
C PRO A 34 -10.81 1.33 7.22
N ALA A 35 -9.80 1.89 7.88
CA ALA A 35 -9.97 3.04 8.79
C ALA A 35 -10.47 4.32 8.10
N GLN A 36 -10.33 4.44 6.78
CA GLN A 36 -10.67 5.65 6.02
C GLN A 36 -12.09 5.63 5.41
N ALA A 37 -12.95 4.69 5.82
CA ALA A 37 -14.29 4.56 5.27
C ALA A 37 -15.18 5.81 5.51
N THR A 38 -14.99 6.51 6.63
CA THR A 38 -15.75 7.74 6.96
C THR A 38 -15.23 8.92 6.12
N GLU A 39 -13.91 9.11 6.07
CA GLU A 39 -13.24 10.12 5.24
C GLU A 39 -13.68 10.00 3.77
N LEU A 40 -13.61 8.81 3.18
CA LEU A 40 -14.09 8.55 1.81
C LEU A 40 -15.57 8.89 1.60
N ARG A 41 -16.43 8.68 2.61
CA ARG A 41 -17.83 9.09 2.51
C ARG A 41 -17.99 10.61 2.49
N LEU A 42 -17.24 11.31 3.35
CA LEU A 42 -17.25 12.79 3.40
C LEU A 42 -16.77 13.36 2.06
N HIS A 43 -15.66 12.85 1.54
CA HIS A 43 -15.14 13.21 0.20
C HIS A 43 -16.17 12.95 -0.90
N GLY A 44 -16.79 11.77 -0.88
CA GLY A 44 -17.79 11.41 -1.88
C GLY A 44 -18.99 12.36 -1.90
N VAL A 45 -19.54 12.70 -0.73
CA VAL A 45 -20.67 13.64 -0.60
C VAL A 45 -20.25 15.05 -1.00
N ARG A 46 -19.07 15.52 -0.57
CA ARG A 46 -18.50 16.82 -0.91
C ARG A 46 -18.31 16.96 -2.43
N ASN A 47 -17.73 15.95 -3.08
CA ASN A 47 -17.52 15.96 -4.53
C ASN A 47 -18.86 16.02 -5.31
N LEU A 48 -19.91 15.36 -4.83
CA LEU A 48 -21.25 15.47 -5.43
C LEU A 48 -21.86 16.87 -5.21
N ALA A 49 -21.63 17.51 -4.06
CA ALA A 49 -22.05 18.89 -3.83
C ALA A 49 -21.32 19.86 -4.78
N TYR A 50 -20.02 19.67 -5.01
CA TYR A 50 -19.29 20.44 -6.03
C TYR A 50 -19.82 20.21 -7.42
N ALA A 51 -20.18 18.99 -7.80
CA ALA A 51 -20.76 18.70 -9.12
C ALA A 51 -22.04 19.51 -9.36
N VAL A 52 -22.93 19.56 -8.37
CA VAL A 52 -24.16 20.36 -8.43
C VAL A 52 -23.83 21.87 -8.53
N THR A 53 -22.86 22.35 -7.73
CA THR A 53 -22.44 23.76 -7.75
C THR A 53 -21.87 24.16 -9.10
N PHE A 54 -20.97 23.34 -9.69
CA PHE A 54 -20.41 23.62 -11.01
C PHE A 54 -21.46 23.60 -12.12
N ALA A 55 -22.37 22.63 -12.08
CA ALA A 55 -23.47 22.57 -13.06
C ALA A 55 -24.38 23.79 -12.94
N ALA A 56 -24.75 24.19 -11.71
CA ALA A 56 -25.64 25.33 -11.49
C ALA A 56 -24.99 26.65 -11.88
N LEU A 57 -23.80 26.98 -11.36
CA LEU A 57 -23.15 28.27 -11.61
C LEU A 57 -22.52 28.37 -12.97
N GLY A 58 -22.13 27.28 -13.61
CA GLY A 58 -21.51 27.28 -14.94
C GLY A 58 -22.50 27.47 -16.09
N TRP A 59 -23.81 27.20 -15.90
CA TRP A 59 -24.79 27.17 -16.95
C TRP A 59 -26.07 27.93 -16.62
N SER A 60 -26.17 28.51 -15.41
CA SER A 60 -27.36 29.28 -15.02
C SER A 60 -27.03 30.32 -13.95
N GLU A 61 -27.97 31.24 -13.77
CA GLU A 61 -28.10 32.11 -12.63
C GLU A 61 -29.31 31.65 -11.83
N PRO A 62 -29.07 30.98 -10.66
CA PRO A 62 -30.14 30.51 -9.79
C PRO A 62 -30.77 31.71 -9.06
N HIS A 63 -32.07 31.94 -9.21
CA HIS A 63 -32.81 33.03 -8.59
C HIS A 63 -33.76 32.50 -7.49
N GLY A 64 -34.09 33.34 -6.52
CA GLY A 64 -35.09 33.08 -5.48
C GLY A 64 -34.81 31.81 -4.67
N ALA A 65 -35.77 30.92 -4.59
CA ALA A 65 -35.62 29.66 -3.82
C ALA A 65 -34.50 28.76 -4.33
N VAL A 66 -34.16 28.80 -5.62
CA VAL A 66 -33.05 28.02 -6.19
C VAL A 66 -31.69 28.55 -5.68
N ALA A 67 -31.54 29.90 -5.58
CA ALA A 67 -30.35 30.50 -4.98
C ALA A 67 -30.21 30.13 -3.50
N LEU A 68 -31.31 30.17 -2.73
CA LEU A 68 -31.33 29.77 -1.33
C LEU A 68 -30.93 28.28 -1.17
N ALA A 69 -31.44 27.41 -2.02
CA ALA A 69 -31.04 26.00 -2.02
C ALA A 69 -29.54 25.80 -2.28
N LEU A 70 -28.96 26.59 -3.21
CA LEU A 70 -27.52 26.56 -3.47
C LEU A 70 -26.72 27.11 -2.28
N ILE A 71 -27.18 28.17 -1.62
CA ILE A 71 -26.56 28.69 -0.40
C ILE A 71 -26.55 27.60 0.70
N VAL A 72 -27.67 26.93 0.91
CA VAL A 72 -27.76 25.82 1.90
C VAL A 72 -26.81 24.68 1.54
N LEU A 73 -26.69 24.35 0.25
CA LEU A 73 -25.74 23.34 -0.23
C LEU A 73 -24.30 23.74 0.10
N LEU A 74 -23.90 24.99 -0.19
CA LEU A 74 -22.55 25.49 0.08
C LEU A 74 -22.23 25.54 1.58
N VAL A 75 -23.19 25.96 2.42
CA VAL A 75 -23.03 25.94 3.88
C VAL A 75 -22.91 24.49 4.40
N GLY A 76 -23.72 23.59 3.88
CA GLY A 76 -23.64 22.17 4.22
C GLY A 76 -22.31 21.55 3.80
N GLU A 77 -21.81 21.87 2.61
CA GLU A 77 -20.50 21.43 2.12
C GLU A 77 -19.36 21.93 3.01
N LEU A 78 -19.39 23.21 3.43
CA LEU A 78 -18.41 23.75 4.36
C LEU A 78 -18.41 22.98 5.68
N GLY A 79 -19.61 22.63 6.20
CA GLY A 79 -19.74 21.79 7.40
C GLY A 79 -19.10 20.39 7.20
N ILE A 80 -19.29 19.78 6.03
CA ILE A 80 -18.67 18.49 5.67
C ILE A 80 -17.14 18.64 5.61
N THR A 81 -16.62 19.71 5.01
CA THR A 81 -15.18 19.98 4.91
C THR A 81 -14.53 20.13 6.30
N LEU A 82 -15.21 20.83 7.23
CA LEU A 82 -14.70 20.96 8.61
C LEU A 82 -14.72 19.61 9.34
N TRP A 83 -15.76 18.81 9.13
CA TRP A 83 -15.82 17.46 9.71
C TRP A 83 -14.73 16.55 9.14
N ASP A 84 -14.47 16.64 7.86
CA ASP A 84 -13.44 15.89 7.15
C ASP A 84 -12.05 16.15 7.78
N PHE A 85 -11.68 17.41 8.03
CA PHE A 85 -10.41 17.75 8.70
C PHE A 85 -10.29 17.13 10.10
N VAL A 86 -11.39 17.09 10.85
CA VAL A 86 -11.40 16.45 12.18
C VAL A 86 -11.23 14.93 12.06
N GLU A 87 -11.86 14.30 11.08
CA GLU A 87 -11.77 12.86 10.86
C GLU A 87 -10.36 12.45 10.38
N GLU A 88 -9.76 13.24 9.49
CA GLU A 88 -8.37 13.06 9.04
C GLU A 88 -7.38 13.07 10.23
N ASP A 89 -7.46 14.09 11.10
CA ASP A 89 -6.57 14.18 12.27
C ASP A 89 -6.76 13.02 13.25
N ARG A 90 -7.96 12.43 13.31
CA ARG A 90 -8.27 11.29 14.19
C ARG A 90 -7.81 9.95 13.63
N THR A 91 -7.78 9.81 12.31
CA THR A 91 -7.59 8.51 11.65
C THR A 91 -6.20 8.33 11.05
N ARG A 92 -5.51 9.41 10.74
CA ARG A 92 -4.17 9.35 10.15
C ARG A 92 -3.36 10.63 10.41
N LYS A 93 -2.06 10.52 10.23
CA LYS A 93 -1.16 11.68 10.26
C LYS A 93 -0.93 12.17 8.84
N LEU A 94 -1.41 13.38 8.57
CA LEU A 94 -1.25 14.00 7.25
C LEU A 94 0.21 14.29 6.90
N PRO A 95 0.67 13.95 5.69
CA PRO A 95 1.95 14.40 5.15
C PRO A 95 2.03 15.94 5.12
N ALA A 96 3.25 16.49 5.21
CA ALA A 96 3.44 17.95 5.20
C ALA A 96 2.94 18.59 3.89
N SER A 97 3.14 17.93 2.75
CA SER A 97 2.65 18.39 1.44
C SER A 97 1.13 18.48 1.39
N GLU A 98 0.43 17.48 1.91
CA GLU A 98 -1.03 17.42 1.94
C GLU A 98 -1.60 18.54 2.83
N ARG A 99 -1.02 18.76 4.01
CA ARG A 99 -1.41 19.89 4.87
C ARG A 99 -1.25 21.25 4.18
N VAL A 100 -0.17 21.45 3.41
CA VAL A 100 0.01 22.68 2.63
C VAL A 100 -1.05 22.81 1.54
N THR A 101 -1.34 21.72 0.82
CA THR A 101 -2.40 21.70 -0.21
C THR A 101 -3.77 22.02 0.40
N HIS A 102 -4.12 21.41 1.55
CA HIS A 102 -5.38 21.68 2.25
C HIS A 102 -5.48 23.14 2.74
N ALA A 103 -4.39 23.73 3.23
CA ALA A 103 -4.37 25.13 3.60
C ALA A 103 -4.61 26.05 2.39
N LEU A 104 -3.95 25.79 1.26
CA LEU A 104 -4.15 26.56 0.02
C LEU A 104 -5.58 26.40 -0.53
N LEU A 105 -6.10 25.18 -0.53
CA LEU A 105 -7.49 24.88 -0.93
C LEU A 105 -8.49 25.66 -0.07
N THR A 106 -8.31 25.66 1.25
CA THR A 106 -9.19 26.34 2.21
C THR A 106 -9.17 27.86 2.01
N LEU A 107 -7.97 28.46 1.84
CA LEU A 107 -7.82 29.89 1.59
C LEU A 107 -8.49 30.29 0.26
N ASN A 108 -8.21 29.53 -0.81
CA ASN A 108 -8.80 29.80 -2.13
C ASN A 108 -10.32 29.66 -2.12
N TYR A 109 -10.83 28.63 -1.44
CA TYR A 109 -12.28 28.40 -1.30
C TYR A 109 -12.95 29.53 -0.51
N GLY A 110 -12.32 30.03 0.57
CA GLY A 110 -12.80 31.18 1.29
C GLY A 110 -12.91 32.45 0.42
N ILE A 111 -11.95 32.68 -0.48
CA ILE A 111 -12.00 33.78 -1.45
C ILE A 111 -13.18 33.58 -2.41
N ILE A 112 -13.35 32.38 -2.96
CA ILE A 112 -14.48 32.06 -3.85
C ILE A 112 -15.81 32.36 -3.16
N LEU A 113 -16.00 31.86 -1.92
CA LEU A 113 -17.23 32.07 -1.15
C LEU A 113 -17.48 33.56 -0.90
N ALA A 114 -16.44 34.34 -0.52
CA ALA A 114 -16.57 35.78 -0.30
C ALA A 114 -16.98 36.54 -1.57
N MET A 115 -16.53 36.10 -2.75
CA MET A 115 -16.88 36.71 -4.03
C MET A 115 -18.27 36.28 -4.56
N VAL A 116 -18.66 35.04 -4.30
CA VAL A 116 -19.93 34.49 -4.79
C VAL A 116 -21.12 34.81 -3.87
N ALA A 117 -20.89 34.95 -2.56
CA ALA A 117 -21.94 35.21 -1.59
C ALA A 117 -22.79 36.48 -1.89
N PRO A 118 -22.21 37.65 -2.26
CA PRO A 118 -23.02 38.83 -2.63
C PRO A 118 -23.88 38.61 -3.88
N LEU A 119 -23.38 37.83 -4.87
CA LEU A 119 -24.12 37.47 -6.07
C LEU A 119 -25.30 36.57 -5.71
N LEU A 120 -25.08 35.53 -4.93
CA LEU A 120 -26.15 34.63 -4.49
C LEU A 120 -27.19 35.33 -3.63
N ALA A 121 -26.79 36.26 -2.76
CA ALA A 121 -27.72 37.07 -1.97
C ALA A 121 -28.57 37.97 -2.87
N GLY A 122 -27.96 38.60 -3.86
CA GLY A 122 -28.71 39.38 -4.87
C GLY A 122 -29.70 38.53 -5.67
N TRP A 123 -29.26 37.35 -6.13
CA TRP A 123 -30.13 36.42 -6.86
C TRP A 123 -31.24 35.83 -5.99
N ALA A 124 -31.01 35.61 -4.71
CA ALA A 124 -32.03 35.12 -3.78
C ALA A 124 -33.17 36.09 -3.57
N ALA A 125 -32.96 37.41 -3.78
CA ALA A 125 -33.99 38.44 -3.73
C ALA A 125 -34.89 38.53 -4.97
N LEU A 126 -34.53 37.83 -6.06
CA LEU A 126 -35.26 37.79 -7.30
C LEU A 126 -36.38 36.74 -7.28
N PRO A 127 -37.38 36.84 -8.19
CA PRO A 127 -38.38 35.76 -8.35
C PRO A 127 -37.73 34.44 -8.67
N THR A 128 -38.25 33.35 -8.09
CA THR A 128 -37.70 32.01 -8.25
C THR A 128 -37.64 31.57 -9.70
N ALA A 129 -36.45 31.38 -10.23
CA ALA A 129 -36.19 30.92 -11.59
C ALA A 129 -34.80 30.27 -11.66
N LEU A 130 -34.57 29.41 -12.64
CA LEU A 130 -33.27 28.98 -13.10
C LEU A 130 -33.01 29.65 -14.46
N VAL A 131 -32.33 30.78 -14.45
CA VAL A 131 -32.10 31.57 -15.68
C VAL A 131 -30.90 30.99 -16.42
N PRO A 132 -31.04 30.51 -17.66
CA PRO A 132 -29.91 30.01 -18.43
C PRO A 132 -28.84 31.09 -18.62
N ALA A 133 -27.60 30.76 -18.40
CA ALA A 133 -26.44 31.63 -18.61
C ALA A 133 -25.32 30.86 -19.31
N TYR A 134 -24.57 31.56 -20.16
CA TYR A 134 -23.44 30.98 -20.88
C TYR A 134 -22.21 31.89 -20.76
N TYR A 135 -21.17 31.37 -20.21
CA TYR A 135 -19.90 32.06 -19.90
C TYR A 135 -18.76 31.63 -20.82
N GLY A 136 -19.08 31.20 -22.05
CA GLY A 136 -18.08 30.75 -23.01
C GLY A 136 -17.34 29.50 -22.57
N LEU A 137 -16.00 29.56 -22.59
CA LEU A 137 -15.14 28.43 -22.18
C LEU A 137 -15.35 28.05 -20.72
N TRP A 138 -15.71 28.98 -19.84
CA TRP A 138 -15.95 28.69 -18.44
C TRP A 138 -17.13 27.76 -18.19
N SER A 139 -18.19 27.86 -19.00
CA SER A 139 -19.33 26.93 -18.94
C SER A 139 -18.88 25.48 -19.25
N TRP A 140 -18.08 25.31 -20.31
CA TRP A 140 -17.55 23.99 -20.66
C TRP A 140 -16.58 23.46 -19.63
N PHE A 141 -15.72 24.35 -19.06
CA PHE A 141 -14.87 23.98 -17.95
C PHE A 141 -15.68 23.48 -16.75
N CYS A 142 -16.75 24.17 -16.38
CA CYS A 142 -17.65 23.74 -15.30
C CYS A 142 -18.36 22.41 -15.62
N ALA A 143 -18.72 22.15 -16.88
CA ALA A 143 -19.31 20.87 -17.27
C ALA A 143 -18.32 19.70 -17.07
N ILE A 144 -17.07 19.88 -17.50
CA ILE A 144 -16.00 18.88 -17.29
C ILE A 144 -15.74 18.69 -15.80
N ALA A 145 -15.69 19.79 -15.04
CA ALA A 145 -15.51 19.77 -13.59
C ALA A 145 -16.65 19.02 -12.87
N ALA A 146 -17.90 19.29 -13.26
CA ALA A 146 -19.07 18.60 -12.71
C ALA A 146 -19.04 17.08 -13.01
N LEU A 147 -18.68 16.69 -14.23
CA LEU A 147 -18.53 15.28 -14.59
C LEU A 147 -17.40 14.60 -13.80
N GLY A 148 -16.23 15.27 -13.69
CA GLY A 148 -15.08 14.76 -12.97
C GLY A 148 -15.35 14.57 -11.46
N THR A 149 -15.95 15.59 -10.81
CA THR A 149 -16.31 15.51 -9.38
C THR A 149 -17.45 14.53 -9.13
N THR A 150 -18.41 14.37 -10.06
CA THR A 150 -19.42 13.30 -9.99
C THR A 150 -18.77 11.92 -10.02
N ALA A 151 -17.89 11.68 -10.99
CA ALA A 151 -17.20 10.39 -11.13
C ALA A 151 -16.35 10.08 -9.88
N SER A 152 -15.58 11.06 -9.38
CA SER A 152 -14.80 10.94 -8.15
C SER A 152 -15.68 10.67 -6.93
N GLY A 153 -16.77 11.43 -6.77
CA GLY A 153 -17.70 11.27 -5.64
C GLY A 153 -18.37 9.88 -5.61
N LEU A 154 -18.83 9.38 -6.74
CA LEU A 154 -19.41 8.04 -6.86
C LEU A 154 -18.38 6.95 -6.58
N ARG A 155 -17.14 7.16 -7.04
CA ARG A 155 -16.02 6.25 -6.76
C ARG A 155 -15.71 6.20 -5.26
N ASP A 156 -15.59 7.34 -4.60
CA ASP A 156 -15.28 7.43 -3.17
C ASP A 156 -16.38 6.80 -2.31
N LEU A 157 -17.65 7.02 -2.64
CA LEU A 157 -18.78 6.35 -1.98
C LEU A 157 -18.76 4.82 -2.20
N SER A 158 -18.37 4.38 -3.40
CA SER A 158 -18.18 2.95 -3.69
C SER A 158 -17.02 2.37 -2.89
N ALA A 159 -15.88 3.08 -2.84
CA ALA A 159 -14.71 2.71 -2.05
C ALA A 159 -15.04 2.65 -0.55
N ALA A 160 -15.77 3.63 -0.01
CA ALA A 160 -16.22 3.64 1.39
C ALA A 160 -17.10 2.43 1.75
N ARG A 161 -17.94 1.96 0.82
CA ARG A 161 -18.73 0.73 1.00
C ARG A 161 -17.85 -0.52 0.94
N ARG A 162 -16.84 -0.53 0.07
CA ARG A 162 -15.88 -1.62 -0.06
C ARG A 162 -15.00 -1.73 1.18
N THR A 163 -14.41 -0.65 1.66
CA THR A 163 -13.52 -0.65 2.82
C THR A 163 -14.19 -1.19 4.08
N ARG A 164 -15.51 -0.98 4.24
CA ARG A 164 -16.28 -1.62 5.31
C ARG A 164 -16.43 -3.14 5.18
N ARG A 165 -16.21 -3.69 3.99
CA ARG A 165 -16.24 -5.15 3.70
C ARG A 165 -14.86 -5.78 3.73
N LEU A 166 -13.80 -4.99 3.76
CA LEU A 166 -12.44 -5.47 3.97
C LEU A 166 -12.39 -5.99 5.41
N ALA A 167 -12.75 -7.27 5.59
CA ALA A 167 -12.60 -7.93 6.88
C ALA A 167 -11.11 -8.00 7.18
N GLU A 168 -10.66 -7.23 8.16
CA GLU A 168 -9.32 -7.44 8.71
C GLU A 168 -9.34 -8.78 9.43
N THR A 169 -8.49 -9.69 9.01
CA THR A 169 -8.19 -10.89 9.79
C THR A 169 -7.71 -10.43 11.16
N ASP A 170 -8.26 -10.99 12.24
CA ASP A 170 -7.82 -10.71 13.59
C ASP A 170 -6.29 -10.83 13.67
N PRO A 171 -5.55 -9.74 13.98
CA PRO A 171 -4.10 -9.80 14.04
C PRO A 171 -3.59 -10.90 14.96
N ALA A 172 -4.24 -11.17 16.09
CA ALA A 172 -3.84 -12.21 17.04
C ALA A 172 -3.91 -13.62 16.42
N ALA A 173 -4.89 -13.87 15.54
CA ALA A 173 -5.02 -15.16 14.87
C ALA A 173 -3.83 -15.48 13.97
N LEU A 174 -3.15 -14.46 13.40
CA LEU A 174 -1.97 -14.65 12.57
C LEU A 174 -0.76 -15.18 13.36
N ALA A 175 -0.70 -14.92 14.66
CA ALA A 175 0.35 -15.40 15.54
C ALA A 175 -0.04 -16.64 16.35
N ALA A 176 -1.18 -17.26 16.09
CA ALA A 176 -1.75 -18.36 16.88
C ALA A 176 -0.86 -19.62 16.97
N ALA A 177 0.06 -19.83 16.01
CA ALA A 177 1.00 -20.94 16.03
C ALA A 177 2.09 -20.80 17.11
N LEU A 178 2.40 -19.59 17.57
CA LEU A 178 3.43 -19.32 18.58
C LEU A 178 2.77 -19.26 19.98
N LYS A 179 2.89 -20.36 20.71
CA LYS A 179 2.28 -20.47 22.05
C LYS A 179 3.16 -19.87 23.15
N GLY A 180 2.52 -19.30 24.16
CA GLY A 180 3.23 -18.64 25.27
C GLY A 180 3.71 -17.23 24.90
N ARG A 181 4.37 -16.57 25.87
CA ARG A 181 4.90 -15.22 25.70
C ARG A 181 6.37 -15.26 25.30
N HIS A 182 6.71 -14.66 24.18
CA HIS A 182 8.06 -14.59 23.63
C HIS A 182 8.52 -13.15 23.48
N ALA A 183 9.82 -12.92 23.67
CA ALA A 183 10.48 -11.66 23.37
C ALA A 183 11.04 -11.71 21.95
N ILE A 184 10.52 -10.87 21.05
CA ILE A 184 10.84 -10.94 19.62
C ILE A 184 11.38 -9.59 19.15
N LEU A 185 12.58 -9.61 18.56
CA LEU A 185 13.17 -8.46 17.90
C LEU A 185 12.78 -8.47 16.41
N VAL A 186 12.19 -7.37 15.92
CA VAL A 186 11.83 -7.21 14.52
C VAL A 186 12.60 -6.03 13.93
N THR A 187 13.42 -6.28 12.91
CA THR A 187 13.95 -5.22 12.04
C THR A 187 13.04 -5.07 10.81
N GLY A 188 12.93 -3.84 10.28
CA GLY A 188 11.97 -3.58 9.20
C GLY A 188 10.51 -3.61 9.64
N GLY A 189 10.22 -3.52 10.95
CA GLY A 189 8.88 -3.54 11.55
C GLY A 189 7.96 -2.42 11.09
N THR A 190 8.48 -1.34 10.51
CA THR A 190 7.71 -0.22 9.95
C THR A 190 7.36 -0.40 8.46
N GLY A 191 7.87 -1.45 7.81
CA GLY A 191 7.61 -1.77 6.41
C GLY A 191 6.27 -2.49 6.20
N PHE A 192 5.90 -2.74 4.93
CA PHE A 192 4.63 -3.35 4.52
C PHE A 192 4.34 -4.71 5.19
N ILE A 193 5.33 -5.60 5.25
CA ILE A 193 5.22 -6.91 5.90
C ILE A 193 5.36 -6.73 7.42
N GLY A 194 6.37 -5.95 7.84
CA GLY A 194 6.74 -5.79 9.24
C GLY A 194 5.64 -5.19 10.10
N ARG A 195 4.90 -4.18 9.61
CA ARG A 195 3.76 -3.59 10.34
C ARG A 195 2.71 -4.64 10.67
N ARG A 196 2.37 -5.50 9.72
CA ARG A 196 1.37 -6.55 9.91
C ARG A 196 1.87 -7.64 10.87
N LEU A 197 3.16 -8.00 10.78
CA LEU A 197 3.79 -8.93 11.71
C LEU A 197 3.81 -8.36 13.14
N VAL A 198 4.24 -7.11 13.32
CA VAL A 198 4.26 -6.44 14.63
C VAL A 198 2.86 -6.39 15.22
N ALA A 199 1.85 -6.02 14.41
CA ALA A 199 0.46 -6.02 14.86
C ALA A 199 -0.01 -7.40 15.33
N ALA A 200 0.34 -8.46 14.60
CA ALA A 200 0.01 -9.84 14.96
C ALA A 200 0.67 -10.26 16.30
N LEU A 201 1.95 -9.98 16.44
CA LEU A 201 2.73 -10.37 17.64
C LEU A 201 2.27 -9.60 18.88
N VAL A 202 2.02 -8.28 18.76
CA VAL A 202 1.53 -7.45 19.87
C VAL A 202 0.13 -7.89 20.29
N ALA A 203 -0.78 -8.11 19.33
CA ALA A 203 -2.14 -8.56 19.60
C ALA A 203 -2.18 -9.96 20.27
N ALA A 204 -1.21 -10.83 19.96
CA ALA A 204 -1.05 -12.14 20.61
C ALA A 204 -0.36 -12.07 21.99
N GLY A 205 0.03 -10.89 22.47
CA GLY A 205 0.61 -10.70 23.81
C GLY A 205 2.11 -11.00 23.91
N HIS A 206 2.85 -10.99 22.80
CA HIS A 206 4.29 -11.13 22.81
C HIS A 206 5.01 -9.81 23.14
N ASP A 207 6.23 -9.90 23.68
CA ASP A 207 7.10 -8.75 23.94
C ASP A 207 7.84 -8.37 22.63
N VAL A 208 7.40 -7.32 21.97
CA VAL A 208 7.95 -6.93 20.67
C VAL A 208 8.90 -5.75 20.83
N THR A 209 10.13 -5.91 20.34
CA THR A 209 11.10 -4.83 20.15
C THR A 209 11.24 -4.55 18.66
N VAL A 210 11.06 -3.30 18.25
CA VAL A 210 11.20 -2.88 16.84
C VAL A 210 12.41 -1.98 16.67
N LEU A 211 13.31 -2.37 15.78
CA LEU A 211 14.39 -1.49 15.32
C LEU A 211 13.88 -0.61 14.17
N THR A 212 13.97 0.70 14.32
CA THR A 212 13.62 1.68 13.28
C THR A 212 14.63 2.82 13.23
N ARG A 213 14.85 3.40 12.06
CA ARG A 213 15.76 4.54 11.87
C ARG A 213 15.28 5.84 12.54
N ALA A 214 13.98 5.97 12.79
CA ALA A 214 13.40 7.14 13.45
C ALA A 214 12.12 6.75 14.20
N HIS A 215 11.93 7.24 15.41
CA HIS A 215 10.72 7.03 16.22
C HIS A 215 9.43 7.43 15.49
N ARG A 216 9.48 8.49 14.68
CA ARG A 216 8.31 8.97 13.92
C ARG A 216 7.73 7.93 12.97
N THR A 217 8.56 7.04 12.40
CA THR A 217 8.08 6.00 11.46
C THR A 217 7.38 4.84 12.16
N ALA A 218 7.55 4.73 13.48
CA ALA A 218 6.93 3.71 14.32
C ALA A 218 5.69 4.22 15.08
N ALA A 219 5.30 5.49 14.91
CA ALA A 219 4.18 6.10 15.64
C ALA A 219 2.83 5.39 15.39
N ASP A 220 2.67 4.76 14.22
CA ASP A 220 1.45 4.04 13.83
C ASP A 220 1.49 2.55 14.18
N LEU A 221 2.53 2.08 14.87
CA LEU A 221 2.58 0.69 15.33
C LEU A 221 1.74 0.51 16.60
N PRO A 222 1.09 -0.66 16.78
CA PRO A 222 0.27 -0.91 17.95
C PRO A 222 1.12 -1.01 19.22
N ALA A 223 0.60 -0.51 20.33
CA ALA A 223 1.21 -0.64 21.65
C ALA A 223 0.58 -1.83 22.43
N PRO A 224 1.30 -2.41 23.40
CA PRO A 224 2.62 -2.03 23.89
C PRO A 224 3.76 -2.65 23.07
N LEU A 225 4.79 -1.87 22.76
CA LEU A 225 6.03 -2.39 22.15
C LEU A 225 7.23 -1.51 22.54
N ARG A 226 8.43 -2.06 22.44
CA ARG A 226 9.68 -1.33 22.62
C ARG A 226 10.23 -0.86 21.27
N ILE A 227 10.55 0.43 21.15
CA ILE A 227 11.19 1.00 19.96
C ILE A 227 12.65 1.30 20.29
N VAL A 228 13.56 0.85 19.43
CA VAL A 228 14.98 1.18 19.47
C VAL A 228 15.45 1.74 18.13
N THR A 229 16.41 2.67 18.16
CA THR A 229 16.99 3.29 16.95
C THR A 229 18.38 2.73 16.63
N SER A 230 19.01 2.04 17.59
CA SER A 230 20.23 1.25 17.42
C SER A 230 20.10 -0.06 18.20
N LEU A 231 20.72 -1.12 17.71
CA LEU A 231 20.79 -2.39 18.42
C LEU A 231 21.65 -2.27 19.70
N ASP A 232 22.52 -1.26 19.82
CA ASP A 232 23.32 -1.00 21.03
C ASP A 232 22.47 -0.61 22.24
N GLN A 233 21.24 -0.13 22.02
CA GLN A 233 20.26 0.16 23.07
C GLN A 233 19.67 -1.11 23.73
N ILE A 234 19.97 -2.28 23.18
CA ILE A 234 19.57 -3.57 23.74
C ILE A 234 20.70 -4.05 24.63
N ALA A 235 20.45 -4.16 25.93
CA ALA A 235 21.44 -4.62 26.89
C ALA A 235 21.81 -6.10 26.67
N HIS A 236 23.02 -6.50 27.06
CA HIS A 236 23.51 -7.85 26.85
C HIS A 236 22.77 -8.94 27.63
N ASP A 237 22.09 -8.57 28.70
CA ASP A 237 21.22 -9.41 29.52
C ASP A 237 19.73 -9.40 29.07
N SER A 238 19.40 -8.64 28.00
CA SER A 238 18.04 -8.61 27.45
C SER A 238 17.63 -9.99 26.96
N ARG A 239 16.43 -10.41 27.33
CA ARG A 239 15.81 -11.61 26.76
C ARG A 239 15.35 -11.33 25.33
N ILE A 240 15.83 -12.13 24.39
CA ILE A 240 15.34 -12.18 22.98
C ILE A 240 15.25 -13.66 22.62
N ASP A 241 14.03 -14.15 22.42
CA ASP A 241 13.77 -15.55 22.07
C ASP A 241 13.90 -15.80 20.56
N ALA A 242 13.53 -14.79 19.73
CA ALA A 242 13.62 -14.86 18.28
C ALA A 242 13.96 -13.50 17.67
N VAL A 243 14.65 -13.51 16.54
CA VAL A 243 14.89 -12.32 15.71
C VAL A 243 14.27 -12.51 14.34
N VAL A 244 13.53 -11.52 13.88
CA VAL A 244 12.97 -11.44 12.51
C VAL A 244 13.61 -10.26 11.79
N ASN A 245 14.49 -10.56 10.81
CA ASN A 245 15.24 -9.56 10.07
C ASN A 245 14.61 -9.35 8.67
N LEU A 246 13.75 -8.33 8.53
CA LEU A 246 13.09 -7.94 7.29
C LEU A 246 13.59 -6.59 6.75
N ALA A 247 14.58 -5.98 7.40
CA ALA A 247 15.07 -4.68 7.00
C ALA A 247 15.89 -4.74 5.71
N GLY A 248 15.64 -3.81 4.82
CA GLY A 248 16.38 -3.64 3.57
C GLY A 248 15.79 -2.49 2.76
N GLU A 249 16.63 -1.87 1.96
CA GLU A 249 16.21 -0.84 1.00
C GLU A 249 15.21 -1.45 0.00
N PRO A 250 14.04 -0.82 -0.27
CA PRO A 250 13.06 -1.36 -1.20
C PRO A 250 13.66 -1.56 -2.60
N ILE A 251 13.59 -2.78 -3.13
CA ILE A 251 14.18 -3.14 -4.42
C ILE A 251 13.44 -2.51 -5.59
N ALA A 252 12.14 -2.25 -5.44
CA ALA A 252 11.25 -1.77 -6.50
C ALA A 252 11.02 -0.25 -6.50
N ASP A 253 11.72 0.53 -5.66
CA ASP A 253 11.54 1.98 -5.59
C ASP A 253 12.60 2.72 -6.43
N GLY A 254 12.36 2.85 -7.74
CA GLY A 254 13.20 3.58 -8.67
C GLY A 254 14.17 2.72 -9.47
N LEU A 255 14.87 3.37 -10.41
CA LEU A 255 15.79 2.73 -11.36
C LEU A 255 17.00 2.10 -10.67
N TRP A 256 17.47 0.99 -11.19
CA TRP A 256 18.67 0.29 -10.70
C TRP A 256 19.97 0.90 -11.23
N THR A 257 20.25 2.14 -10.83
CA THR A 257 21.59 2.71 -11.02
C THR A 257 22.60 1.96 -10.14
N ARG A 258 23.90 2.02 -10.47
CA ARG A 258 24.96 1.39 -9.67
C ARG A 258 24.88 1.79 -8.19
N ALA A 259 24.76 3.10 -7.90
CA ALA A 259 24.61 3.59 -6.55
C ALA A 259 23.36 3.07 -5.85
N ARG A 260 22.26 2.81 -6.57
CA ARG A 260 21.06 2.19 -6.03
C ARG A 260 21.26 0.71 -5.73
N GLN A 261 21.89 -0.02 -6.65
CA GLN A 261 22.24 -1.42 -6.47
C GLN A 261 23.14 -1.61 -5.23
N ASP A 262 24.16 -0.74 -5.07
CA ASP A 262 25.03 -0.78 -3.88
C ASP A 262 24.27 -0.53 -2.59
N ARG A 263 23.31 0.42 -2.56
CA ARG A 263 22.45 0.64 -1.39
C ARG A 263 21.55 -0.54 -1.10
N ILE A 264 20.98 -1.17 -2.13
CA ILE A 264 20.14 -2.37 -1.97
C ILE A 264 20.92 -3.50 -1.32
N VAL A 265 22.15 -3.74 -1.73
CA VAL A 265 23.03 -4.76 -1.18
C VAL A 265 23.50 -4.37 0.23
N SER A 266 24.10 -3.19 0.38
CA SER A 266 24.71 -2.77 1.65
C SER A 266 23.70 -2.64 2.78
N SER A 267 22.48 -2.16 2.52
CA SER A 267 21.43 -2.07 3.53
C SER A 267 21.08 -3.41 4.16
N ARG A 268 21.13 -4.49 3.40
CA ARG A 268 20.84 -5.85 3.87
C ARG A 268 22.02 -6.44 4.62
N LEU A 269 23.22 -6.31 4.05
CA LEU A 269 24.44 -6.87 4.66
C LEU A 269 24.77 -6.19 5.97
N ASN A 270 24.73 -4.85 6.03
CA ASN A 270 25.03 -4.10 7.24
C ASN A 270 24.03 -4.43 8.35
N MET A 271 22.72 -4.42 8.04
CA MET A 271 21.72 -4.78 9.05
C MET A 271 21.88 -6.22 9.56
N THR A 272 22.20 -7.16 8.66
CA THR A 272 22.41 -8.55 9.06
C THR A 272 23.67 -8.68 9.92
N ALA A 273 24.76 -7.97 9.58
CA ALA A 273 25.97 -7.92 10.41
C ALA A 273 25.69 -7.33 11.80
N ASP A 274 24.89 -6.26 11.88
CA ASP A 274 24.50 -5.65 13.17
C ASP A 274 23.67 -6.63 14.02
N VAL A 275 22.74 -7.37 13.40
CA VAL A 275 21.95 -8.43 14.07
C VAL A 275 22.87 -9.55 14.59
N ILE A 276 23.83 -10.01 13.78
CA ILE A 276 24.81 -11.03 14.21
C ILE A 276 25.68 -10.52 15.37
N ALA A 277 26.12 -9.26 15.30
CA ALA A 277 26.88 -8.64 16.39
C ALA A 277 26.07 -8.57 17.69
N LEU A 278 24.77 -8.22 17.62
CA LEU A 278 23.88 -8.29 18.77
C LEU A 278 23.79 -9.71 19.32
N ILE A 279 23.53 -10.72 18.47
CA ILE A 279 23.43 -12.13 18.89
C ILE A 279 24.70 -12.60 19.60
N ARG A 280 25.88 -12.20 19.11
CA ARG A 280 27.17 -12.54 19.74
C ARG A 280 27.32 -11.97 21.14
N ARG A 281 26.82 -10.77 21.40
CA ARG A 281 26.98 -10.11 22.71
C ARG A 281 25.89 -10.43 23.73
N LEU A 282 24.79 -11.06 23.32
CA LEU A 282 23.73 -11.47 24.24
C LEU A 282 24.22 -12.63 25.14
N HIS A 283 23.95 -12.57 26.44
CA HIS A 283 24.22 -13.66 27.39
C HIS A 283 23.42 -14.91 27.04
N VAL A 284 22.13 -14.74 26.71
CA VAL A 284 21.26 -15.81 26.23
C VAL A 284 20.92 -15.50 24.77
N ARG A 285 21.38 -16.33 23.86
CA ARG A 285 21.18 -16.17 22.44
C ARG A 285 19.76 -16.57 22.04
N PRO A 286 19.17 -15.94 21.02
CA PRO A 286 17.86 -16.31 20.49
C PRO A 286 17.90 -17.74 19.93
N ALA A 287 16.80 -18.46 20.06
CA ALA A 287 16.67 -19.80 19.49
C ALA A 287 16.65 -19.79 17.95
N VAL A 288 16.19 -18.69 17.34
CA VAL A 288 16.01 -18.59 15.89
C VAL A 288 16.24 -17.19 15.36
N LEU A 289 16.86 -17.13 14.16
CA LEU A 289 16.89 -15.98 13.28
C LEU A 289 16.06 -16.30 12.03
N VAL A 290 14.93 -15.62 11.83
CA VAL A 290 14.19 -15.62 10.58
C VAL A 290 14.68 -14.44 9.75
N ASN A 291 15.49 -14.73 8.73
CA ASN A 291 16.09 -13.71 7.88
C ASN A 291 15.35 -13.63 6.53
N GLY A 292 15.00 -12.43 6.12
CA GLY A 292 14.46 -12.19 4.79
C GLY A 292 15.44 -12.60 3.70
N SER A 293 14.89 -13.08 2.60
CA SER A 293 15.50 -13.29 1.30
C SER A 293 14.38 -13.09 0.25
N ALA A 294 14.60 -13.46 -0.99
CA ALA A 294 13.56 -13.38 -2.01
C ALA A 294 13.71 -14.52 -3.03
N ILE A 295 12.63 -14.80 -3.78
CA ILE A 295 12.65 -15.73 -4.91
C ILE A 295 13.61 -15.30 -6.02
N GLY A 296 14.09 -14.06 -6.00
CA GLY A 296 15.23 -13.59 -6.81
C GLY A 296 16.49 -14.45 -6.67
N TRP A 297 16.60 -15.26 -5.61
CA TRP A 297 17.61 -16.33 -5.48
C TRP A 297 17.72 -17.20 -6.74
N TYR A 298 16.59 -17.53 -7.36
CA TYR A 298 16.57 -18.43 -8.52
C TYR A 298 16.95 -17.76 -9.82
N GLY A 299 17.04 -16.41 -9.88
CA GLY A 299 17.21 -15.66 -11.11
C GLY A 299 15.97 -15.76 -11.99
N VAL A 300 16.09 -15.31 -13.25
CA VAL A 300 15.01 -15.42 -14.22
C VAL A 300 14.98 -16.84 -14.79
N ARG A 301 13.82 -17.52 -14.69
CA ARG A 301 13.60 -18.89 -15.15
C ARG A 301 12.32 -18.91 -15.99
N ASP A 302 12.26 -19.85 -16.93
CA ASP A 302 11.07 -20.08 -17.76
C ASP A 302 10.00 -20.91 -16.99
N ASP A 303 9.53 -22.00 -17.57
CA ASP A 303 8.46 -22.85 -17.02
C ASP A 303 8.94 -23.88 -15.96
N GLU A 304 10.24 -23.87 -15.65
CA GLU A 304 10.82 -24.78 -14.67
C GLU A 304 10.21 -24.61 -13.29
N VAL A 305 9.80 -25.72 -12.69
CA VAL A 305 9.28 -25.77 -11.32
C VAL A 305 10.44 -25.80 -10.34
N LEU A 306 10.54 -24.79 -9.50
CA LEU A 306 11.66 -24.56 -8.58
C LEU A 306 11.22 -24.78 -7.13
N ASP A 307 11.95 -25.60 -6.42
CA ASP A 307 11.86 -25.72 -4.96
C ASP A 307 13.14 -25.22 -4.28
N GLU A 308 13.24 -25.41 -2.98
CA GLU A 308 14.36 -24.90 -2.17
C GLU A 308 15.70 -25.56 -2.49
N SER A 309 15.73 -26.69 -3.21
CA SER A 309 16.93 -27.39 -3.65
C SER A 309 17.49 -26.88 -4.97
N ALA A 310 16.69 -26.10 -5.73
CA ALA A 310 17.10 -25.60 -7.04
C ALA A 310 18.18 -24.52 -6.95
N ASP A 311 19.14 -24.58 -7.87
CA ASP A 311 20.16 -23.54 -8.05
C ASP A 311 19.62 -22.31 -8.75
N GLY A 312 20.30 -21.17 -8.56
CA GLY A 312 19.94 -19.89 -9.15
C GLY A 312 20.76 -19.57 -10.40
N HIS A 313 20.13 -18.86 -11.36
CA HIS A 313 20.80 -18.27 -12.51
C HIS A 313 21.34 -16.88 -12.15
N GLU A 314 22.52 -16.54 -12.69
CA GLU A 314 23.16 -15.27 -12.39
C GLU A 314 22.37 -14.07 -12.91
N CYS A 315 22.05 -13.16 -12.00
CA CYS A 315 21.47 -11.84 -12.24
C CYS A 315 21.64 -10.98 -10.98
N PHE A 316 21.25 -9.71 -11.04
CA PHE A 316 21.41 -8.82 -9.89
C PHE A 316 20.59 -9.28 -8.69
N SER A 317 19.34 -9.68 -8.89
CA SER A 317 18.48 -10.19 -7.81
C SER A 317 19.07 -11.43 -7.14
N ARG A 318 19.67 -12.33 -7.92
CA ARG A 318 20.38 -13.51 -7.41
C ARG A 318 21.57 -13.12 -6.53
N THR A 319 22.40 -12.19 -7.00
CA THR A 319 23.57 -11.69 -6.26
C THR A 319 23.16 -11.09 -4.91
N VAL A 320 22.09 -10.29 -4.87
CA VAL A 320 21.53 -9.71 -3.62
C VAL A 320 21.13 -10.81 -2.65
N CYS A 321 20.33 -11.79 -3.11
CA CYS A 321 19.83 -12.87 -2.27
C CYS A 321 20.94 -13.77 -1.76
N ALA A 322 21.90 -14.13 -2.60
CA ALA A 322 23.02 -15.00 -2.25
C ALA A 322 23.87 -14.40 -1.13
N ARG A 323 24.27 -13.13 -1.30
CA ARG A 323 25.07 -12.42 -0.30
C ARG A 323 24.28 -12.22 1.02
N TRP A 324 22.99 -11.98 0.94
CA TRP A 324 22.14 -11.80 2.10
C TRP A 324 21.94 -13.11 2.87
N GLU A 325 21.68 -14.22 2.16
CA GLU A 325 21.55 -15.54 2.78
C GLU A 325 22.89 -16.00 3.39
N GLU A 326 24.03 -15.72 2.74
CA GLU A 326 25.35 -16.05 3.26
C GLU A 326 25.64 -15.28 4.55
N ALA A 327 25.42 -13.98 4.59
CA ALA A 327 25.59 -13.17 5.80
C ALA A 327 24.72 -13.67 6.98
N ALA A 328 23.52 -14.16 6.72
CA ALA A 328 22.64 -14.69 7.76
C ALA A 328 23.16 -16.01 8.37
N ARG A 329 23.92 -16.81 7.59
CA ARG A 329 24.50 -18.08 8.06
C ARG A 329 25.53 -17.89 9.18
N ASP A 330 26.09 -16.70 9.32
CA ASP A 330 27.02 -16.38 10.43
C ASP A 330 26.40 -16.52 11.82
N ALA A 331 25.06 -16.66 11.92
CA ALA A 331 24.40 -17.01 13.18
C ALA A 331 24.45 -18.51 13.50
N GLU A 332 24.62 -19.39 12.50
CA GLU A 332 24.61 -20.87 12.69
C GLU A 332 25.74 -21.34 13.62
N PRO A 333 27.02 -20.88 13.45
CA PRO A 333 28.10 -21.24 14.38
C PRO A 333 27.90 -20.76 15.81
N LEU A 334 26.96 -19.78 16.01
CA LEU A 334 26.60 -19.30 17.34
C LEU A 334 25.54 -20.17 18.03
N GLY A 335 25.11 -21.27 17.41
CA GLY A 335 24.05 -22.15 17.91
C GLY A 335 22.65 -21.64 17.67
N VAL A 336 22.47 -20.63 16.82
CA VAL A 336 21.16 -20.04 16.44
C VAL A 336 20.64 -20.71 15.17
N ARG A 337 19.44 -21.23 15.21
CA ARG A 337 18.76 -21.77 14.02
C ARG A 337 18.45 -20.64 13.03
N VAL A 338 18.85 -20.79 11.78
CA VAL A 338 18.62 -19.77 10.73
C VAL A 338 17.59 -20.27 9.72
N VAL A 339 16.51 -19.50 9.55
CA VAL A 339 15.52 -19.66 8.48
C VAL A 339 15.71 -18.54 7.48
N ARG A 340 16.06 -18.87 6.23
CA ARG A 340 16.25 -17.91 5.13
C ARG A 340 15.01 -17.91 4.27
N LEU A 341 14.16 -16.88 4.45
CA LEU A 341 12.82 -16.86 3.91
C LEU A 341 12.83 -16.24 2.50
N ARG A 342 12.78 -17.05 1.45
CA ARG A 342 12.75 -16.63 0.05
C ARG A 342 11.35 -16.15 -0.32
N ILE A 343 11.10 -14.86 -0.10
CA ILE A 343 9.81 -14.22 -0.21
C ILE A 343 9.46 -14.00 -1.69
N GLY A 344 8.26 -14.43 -2.09
CA GLY A 344 7.67 -14.15 -3.41
C GLY A 344 7.03 -12.78 -3.50
N LEU A 345 6.15 -12.60 -4.50
CA LEU A 345 5.39 -11.37 -4.67
C LEU A 345 4.31 -11.27 -3.58
N VAL A 346 4.55 -10.41 -2.58
CA VAL A 346 3.60 -10.24 -1.47
C VAL A 346 2.41 -9.40 -1.92
N LEU A 347 1.20 -9.97 -1.80
CA LEU A 347 -0.05 -9.34 -2.18
C LEU A 347 -0.75 -8.73 -0.96
N GLY A 348 -1.09 -7.45 -1.08
CA GLY A 348 -1.89 -6.69 -0.12
C GLY A 348 -2.21 -5.33 -0.72
N ALA A 349 -3.31 -4.71 -0.28
CA ALA A 349 -3.76 -3.44 -0.82
C ALA A 349 -2.88 -2.26 -0.38
N GLU A 350 -2.27 -2.35 0.80
CA GLU A 350 -1.56 -1.23 1.43
C GLU A 350 -0.08 -1.11 0.99
N GLY A 351 0.43 -2.08 0.23
CA GLY A 351 1.84 -2.06 -0.17
C GLY A 351 2.22 -3.05 -1.26
N GLY A 352 3.51 -3.08 -1.59
CA GLY A 352 4.06 -3.96 -2.60
C GLY A 352 3.61 -3.62 -4.03
N MET A 353 3.73 -4.60 -4.92
CA MET A 353 3.39 -4.46 -6.34
C MET A 353 1.88 -4.24 -6.54
N LEU A 354 1.04 -5.02 -5.83
CA LEU A 354 -0.40 -4.96 -6.02
C LEU A 354 -0.95 -3.56 -5.77
N ALA A 355 -0.51 -2.91 -4.70
CA ALA A 355 -0.94 -1.54 -4.37
C ALA A 355 -0.67 -0.52 -5.49
N ARG A 356 0.35 -0.74 -6.32
CA ARG A 356 0.66 0.11 -7.49
C ARG A 356 -0.22 -0.20 -8.71
N LEU A 357 -0.74 -1.44 -8.78
CA LEU A 357 -1.60 -1.87 -9.87
C LEU A 357 -3.08 -1.54 -9.65
N LEU A 358 -3.51 -1.38 -8.40
CA LEU A 358 -4.93 -1.19 -8.07
C LEU A 358 -5.53 0.03 -8.77
N ALA A 359 -4.90 1.21 -8.70
CA ALA A 359 -5.44 2.43 -9.32
C ALA A 359 -5.54 2.33 -10.86
N PRO A 360 -4.50 1.93 -11.62
CA PRO A 360 -4.65 1.71 -13.06
C PRO A 360 -5.73 0.69 -13.41
N PHE A 361 -5.83 -0.41 -12.66
CA PHE A 361 -6.86 -1.43 -12.93
C PHE A 361 -8.27 -0.93 -12.59
N GLU A 362 -8.47 -0.15 -11.53
CA GLU A 362 -9.76 0.47 -11.21
C GLU A 362 -10.25 1.41 -12.31
N LEU A 363 -9.32 2.10 -12.98
CA LEU A 363 -9.60 2.98 -14.11
C LEU A 363 -9.80 2.22 -15.44
N GLY A 364 -9.70 0.88 -15.44
CA GLY A 364 -9.80 0.07 -16.67
C GLY A 364 -8.55 0.14 -17.57
N LEU A 365 -7.47 0.74 -17.09
CA LEU A 365 -6.18 0.89 -17.79
C LEU A 365 -5.22 -0.27 -17.51
N GLY A 366 -5.67 -1.29 -16.78
CA GLY A 366 -4.88 -2.46 -16.46
C GLY A 366 -4.56 -3.33 -17.68
N GLY A 367 -3.43 -4.06 -17.62
CA GLY A 367 -3.05 -4.99 -18.65
C GLY A 367 -1.84 -5.85 -18.29
N ARG A 368 -1.57 -6.84 -19.12
CA ARG A 368 -0.42 -7.72 -18.97
C ARG A 368 0.88 -7.03 -19.36
N PHE A 369 1.97 -7.40 -18.73
CA PHE A 369 3.32 -6.95 -19.10
C PHE A 369 3.90 -7.85 -20.22
N GLY A 370 4.32 -7.26 -21.31
CA GLY A 370 4.88 -7.97 -22.46
C GLY A 370 3.98 -9.10 -22.96
N SER A 371 4.52 -10.29 -23.10
CA SER A 371 3.77 -11.50 -23.50
C SER A 371 2.82 -12.01 -22.42
N GLY A 372 3.05 -11.63 -21.16
CA GLY A 372 2.29 -12.12 -20.00
C GLY A 372 2.56 -13.59 -19.64
N ARG A 373 3.57 -14.24 -20.26
CA ARG A 373 3.89 -15.67 -20.02
C ARG A 373 4.77 -15.90 -18.81
N HIS A 374 5.52 -14.88 -18.35
CA HIS A 374 6.38 -15.02 -17.18
C HIS A 374 5.58 -15.36 -15.92
N TRP A 375 6.17 -16.18 -15.07
CA TRP A 375 5.55 -16.68 -13.85
C TRP A 375 5.61 -15.64 -12.73
N MET A 376 4.56 -15.58 -11.95
CA MET A 376 4.41 -14.78 -10.73
C MET A 376 4.17 -15.74 -9.57
N SER A 377 5.20 -15.97 -8.77
CA SER A 377 5.09 -16.72 -7.52
C SER A 377 4.77 -15.73 -6.41
N TRP A 378 3.55 -15.76 -5.96
CA TRP A 378 2.93 -14.80 -5.06
C TRP A 378 2.65 -15.42 -3.69
N ILE A 379 2.40 -14.57 -2.68
CA ILE A 379 1.87 -14.97 -1.37
C ILE A 379 0.96 -13.86 -0.84
N HIS A 380 -0.14 -14.22 -0.18
CA HIS A 380 -0.94 -13.26 0.58
C HIS A 380 -0.14 -12.75 1.77
N ARG A 381 -0.23 -11.44 2.08
CA ARG A 381 0.53 -10.84 3.19
C ARG A 381 0.30 -11.53 4.53
N ASP A 382 -0.95 -11.89 4.83
CA ASP A 382 -1.28 -12.53 6.10
C ASP A 382 -0.74 -13.98 6.16
N ASP A 383 -0.74 -14.71 5.05
CA ASP A 383 -0.07 -16.03 4.98
C ASP A 383 1.43 -15.90 5.16
N LEU A 384 2.07 -14.85 4.65
CA LEU A 384 3.49 -14.59 4.90
C LEU A 384 3.76 -14.32 6.38
N VAL A 385 2.92 -13.53 7.05
CA VAL A 385 3.03 -13.29 8.49
C VAL A 385 2.88 -14.58 9.27
N ARG A 386 1.88 -15.40 8.95
CA ARG A 386 1.68 -16.73 9.55
C ARG A 386 2.87 -17.66 9.32
N LEU A 387 3.46 -17.64 8.11
CA LEU A 387 4.65 -18.44 7.79
C LEU A 387 5.88 -17.99 8.58
N ILE A 388 6.08 -16.68 8.79
CA ILE A 388 7.14 -16.16 9.68
C ILE A 388 6.93 -16.67 11.10
N VAL A 389 5.72 -16.57 11.63
CA VAL A 389 5.37 -17.07 12.97
C VAL A 389 5.56 -18.60 13.06
N HIS A 390 5.11 -19.33 12.04
CA HIS A 390 5.33 -20.78 11.95
C HIS A 390 6.82 -21.14 11.94
N ALA A 391 7.64 -20.37 11.22
CA ALA A 391 9.10 -20.57 11.21
C ALA A 391 9.74 -20.33 12.58
N ILE A 392 9.21 -19.40 13.38
CA ILE A 392 9.65 -19.22 14.79
C ILE A 392 9.24 -20.44 15.62
N ALA A 393 7.97 -20.86 15.51
CA ALA A 393 7.36 -21.91 16.33
C ALA A 393 7.81 -23.32 16.00
N THR A 394 8.43 -23.58 14.82
CA THR A 394 8.79 -24.94 14.35
C THR A 394 10.29 -25.18 14.45
N PRO A 395 10.79 -25.88 15.49
CA PRO A 395 12.23 -26.08 15.72
C PRO A 395 12.95 -26.82 14.58
N GLY A 396 12.27 -27.72 13.86
CA GLY A 396 12.84 -28.49 12.76
C GLY A 396 12.95 -27.69 11.43
N LEU A 397 12.38 -26.50 11.34
CA LEU A 397 12.44 -25.70 10.12
C LEU A 397 13.69 -24.79 10.16
N ALA A 398 14.69 -25.10 9.32
CA ALA A 398 15.94 -24.35 9.20
C ALA A 398 16.38 -24.27 7.73
N GLY A 399 17.30 -23.36 7.39
CA GLY A 399 17.80 -23.19 6.03
C GLY A 399 16.85 -22.41 5.11
N PRO A 400 16.93 -22.57 3.77
CA PRO A 400 16.06 -21.86 2.84
C PRO A 400 14.62 -22.36 2.91
N VAL A 401 13.65 -21.45 2.86
CA VAL A 401 12.21 -21.74 2.82
C VAL A 401 11.54 -20.80 1.83
N ASN A 402 10.86 -21.34 0.85
CA ASN A 402 10.10 -20.55 -0.12
C ASN A 402 8.82 -20.02 0.52
N ALA A 403 8.68 -18.72 0.58
CA ALA A 403 7.50 -18.02 1.05
C ALA A 403 6.65 -17.58 -0.15
N THR A 404 6.03 -18.56 -0.79
CA THR A 404 5.12 -18.40 -1.93
C THR A 404 3.88 -19.24 -1.70
N ALA A 405 2.73 -18.84 -2.29
CA ALA A 405 1.54 -19.69 -2.34
C ALA A 405 1.80 -20.93 -3.24
N PRO A 406 1.08 -22.06 -3.01
CA PRO A 406 1.34 -23.31 -3.73
C PRO A 406 0.88 -23.29 -5.20
N ALA A 407 0.16 -22.26 -5.64
CA ALA A 407 -0.35 -22.12 -7.01
C ALA A 407 0.22 -20.85 -7.67
N PRO A 408 1.48 -20.85 -8.15
CA PRO A 408 2.03 -19.76 -8.93
C PRO A 408 1.23 -19.61 -10.24
N VAL A 409 1.13 -18.37 -10.75
CA VAL A 409 0.35 -18.07 -11.97
C VAL A 409 1.19 -17.31 -12.97
N THR A 410 0.82 -17.31 -14.26
CA THR A 410 1.43 -16.41 -15.23
C THR A 410 0.92 -14.98 -15.05
N ASN A 411 1.67 -13.99 -15.51
CA ASN A 411 1.24 -12.57 -15.46
C ASN A 411 -0.09 -12.37 -16.18
N ALA A 412 -0.33 -13.06 -17.29
CA ALA A 412 -1.63 -12.99 -17.99
C ALA A 412 -2.77 -13.54 -17.12
N ALA A 413 -2.56 -14.64 -16.39
CA ALA A 413 -3.55 -15.20 -15.48
C ALA A 413 -3.78 -14.27 -14.27
N PHE A 414 -2.72 -13.71 -13.69
CA PHE A 414 -2.80 -12.70 -12.63
C PHE A 414 -3.61 -11.47 -13.08
N THR A 415 -3.30 -10.94 -14.26
CA THR A 415 -4.00 -9.79 -14.85
C THR A 415 -5.50 -10.06 -14.98
N LYS A 416 -5.87 -11.24 -15.49
CA LYS A 416 -7.29 -11.64 -15.61
C LYS A 416 -7.96 -11.80 -14.23
N ALA A 417 -7.27 -12.39 -13.27
CA ALA A 417 -7.79 -12.55 -11.90
C ALA A 417 -8.03 -11.20 -11.22
N LEU A 418 -7.07 -10.26 -11.32
CA LEU A 418 -7.21 -8.92 -10.77
C LEU A 418 -8.35 -8.12 -11.46
N ALA A 419 -8.45 -8.22 -12.77
CA ALA A 419 -9.54 -7.60 -13.54
C ALA A 419 -10.92 -8.12 -13.09
N ARG A 420 -11.05 -9.45 -12.90
CA ARG A 420 -12.28 -10.08 -12.36
C ARG A 420 -12.58 -9.61 -10.94
N ALA A 421 -11.56 -9.61 -10.06
CA ALA A 421 -11.71 -9.19 -8.67
C ALA A 421 -12.23 -7.74 -8.57
N LEU A 422 -11.71 -6.84 -9.40
CA LEU A 422 -12.13 -5.44 -9.46
C LEU A 422 -13.38 -5.20 -10.31
N SER A 423 -13.87 -6.20 -11.08
CA SER A 423 -14.95 -6.03 -12.07
C SER A 423 -14.62 -4.93 -13.09
N ARG A 424 -13.39 -4.92 -13.59
CA ARG A 424 -12.89 -3.94 -14.58
C ARG A 424 -12.24 -4.66 -15.77
N PRO A 425 -12.28 -4.08 -16.97
CA PRO A 425 -11.51 -4.59 -18.10
C PRO A 425 -10.00 -4.42 -17.86
N ALA A 426 -9.20 -5.32 -18.44
CA ALA A 426 -7.73 -5.22 -18.46
C ALA A 426 -7.24 -5.58 -19.87
N LEU A 427 -7.48 -4.66 -20.81
CA LEU A 427 -7.29 -4.87 -22.24
C LEU A 427 -6.02 -4.22 -22.80
N LEU A 428 -5.36 -3.34 -22.02
CA LEU A 428 -4.23 -2.54 -22.49
C LEU A 428 -2.91 -3.21 -22.12
N PRO A 429 -2.29 -4.02 -23.01
CA PRO A 429 -1.00 -4.63 -22.70
C PRO A 429 0.09 -3.56 -22.62
N VAL A 430 0.96 -3.69 -21.65
CA VAL A 430 2.15 -2.83 -21.50
C VAL A 430 3.28 -3.47 -22.32
N PRO A 431 3.74 -2.84 -23.43
CA PRO A 431 4.76 -3.44 -24.30
C PRO A 431 6.10 -3.64 -23.57
N ALA A 432 6.76 -4.77 -23.84
CA ALA A 432 8.03 -5.10 -23.19
C ALA A 432 9.17 -4.15 -23.60
N ALA A 433 9.29 -3.84 -24.91
CA ALA A 433 10.41 -3.05 -25.43
C ALA A 433 10.55 -1.65 -24.77
N PRO A 434 9.51 -0.82 -24.64
CA PRO A 434 9.60 0.44 -23.91
C PRO A 434 9.95 0.24 -22.41
N LEU A 435 9.43 -0.81 -21.75
CA LEU A 435 9.78 -1.09 -20.37
C LEU A 435 11.26 -1.42 -20.20
N SER A 436 11.80 -2.34 -21.00
CA SER A 436 13.22 -2.71 -20.95
C SER A 436 14.11 -1.53 -21.33
N PHE A 437 13.72 -0.73 -22.32
CA PHE A 437 14.50 0.45 -22.74
C PHE A 437 14.61 1.51 -21.61
N VAL A 438 13.52 1.80 -20.92
CA VAL A 438 13.47 2.84 -19.87
C VAL A 438 14.01 2.34 -18.53
N LEU A 439 13.69 1.09 -18.15
CA LEU A 439 13.95 0.55 -16.82
C LEU A 439 15.11 -0.44 -16.77
N GLY A 440 15.61 -0.91 -17.94
CA GLY A 440 16.73 -1.84 -18.06
C GLY A 440 16.53 -3.12 -17.25
N ALA A 441 17.57 -3.59 -16.59
CA ALA A 441 17.56 -4.83 -15.80
C ALA A 441 16.43 -4.89 -14.75
N PHE A 442 15.98 -3.75 -14.23
CA PHE A 442 14.82 -3.71 -13.33
C PHE A 442 13.56 -4.26 -14.01
N ALA A 443 13.30 -3.85 -15.26
CA ALA A 443 12.17 -4.37 -16.02
C ALA A 443 12.34 -5.85 -16.33
N ASP A 444 13.52 -6.23 -16.79
CA ASP A 444 13.80 -7.59 -17.28
C ASP A 444 13.72 -8.62 -16.14
N GLU A 445 14.20 -8.29 -14.93
CA GLU A 445 14.18 -9.19 -13.80
C GLU A 445 12.88 -9.17 -12.98
N LEU A 446 12.24 -7.99 -12.81
CA LEU A 446 11.10 -7.86 -11.88
C LEU A 446 9.73 -7.73 -12.55
N LEU A 447 9.66 -7.30 -13.82
CA LEU A 447 8.39 -7.04 -14.50
C LEU A 447 8.14 -8.00 -15.68
N LEU A 448 9.18 -8.42 -16.39
CA LEU A 448 9.10 -9.23 -17.59
C LEU A 448 9.67 -10.64 -17.40
N GLY A 449 10.56 -10.80 -16.41
CA GLY A 449 11.07 -12.07 -15.94
C GLY A 449 10.23 -12.64 -14.79
N GLY A 450 10.47 -13.90 -14.47
CA GLY A 450 9.78 -14.55 -13.36
C GLY A 450 10.31 -15.95 -13.08
N GLN A 451 9.76 -16.54 -12.02
CA GLN A 451 10.11 -17.88 -11.55
C GLN A 451 8.85 -18.62 -11.12
N ARG A 452 8.77 -19.93 -11.42
CA ARG A 452 7.70 -20.81 -10.96
C ARG A 452 8.13 -21.54 -9.70
N VAL A 453 7.96 -20.89 -8.55
CA VAL A 453 8.48 -21.34 -7.25
C VAL A 453 7.41 -22.03 -6.43
N MET A 454 7.75 -23.20 -5.87
CA MET A 454 6.90 -24.00 -5.01
C MET A 454 7.37 -23.95 -3.55
N PRO A 455 6.46 -23.81 -2.56
CA PRO A 455 6.80 -23.74 -1.13
C PRO A 455 6.92 -25.14 -0.51
N ARG A 456 7.82 -25.96 -1.04
CA ARG A 456 7.90 -27.39 -0.67
C ARG A 456 8.17 -27.54 0.84
N ARG A 457 9.18 -26.86 1.36
CA ARG A 457 9.55 -27.00 2.78
C ARG A 457 8.52 -26.41 3.74
N ALA A 458 7.82 -25.35 3.34
CA ALA A 458 6.71 -24.85 4.13
C ALA A 458 5.59 -25.89 4.24
N LEU A 459 5.20 -26.53 3.13
CA LEU A 459 4.19 -27.59 3.12
C LEU A 459 4.63 -28.82 3.91
N GLU A 460 5.87 -29.29 3.73
CA GLU A 460 6.45 -30.43 4.46
C GLU A 460 6.54 -30.17 5.96
N SER A 461 6.72 -28.90 6.38
CA SER A 461 6.70 -28.52 7.80
C SER A 461 5.31 -28.46 8.43
N GLY A 462 4.26 -28.77 7.66
CA GLY A 462 2.86 -28.72 8.10
C GLY A 462 2.20 -27.36 8.01
N PHE A 463 2.82 -26.35 7.38
CA PHE A 463 2.19 -25.06 7.14
C PHE A 463 1.02 -25.19 6.17
N ARG A 464 -0.09 -24.52 6.50
CA ARG A 464 -1.28 -24.46 5.65
C ARG A 464 -1.57 -23.02 5.25
N PHE A 465 -1.68 -22.79 3.94
CA PHE A 465 -2.03 -21.49 3.39
C PHE A 465 -3.55 -21.27 3.50
N ASP A 466 -3.96 -20.10 3.96
CA ASP A 466 -5.37 -19.69 3.92
C ASP A 466 -5.78 -19.26 2.51
N HIS A 467 -4.83 -18.71 1.75
CA HIS A 467 -5.02 -18.26 0.38
C HIS A 467 -4.11 -19.05 -0.56
N SER A 468 -4.58 -20.18 -1.03
CA SER A 468 -3.83 -21.06 -1.95
C SER A 468 -4.00 -20.69 -3.42
N MET A 469 -5.12 -20.04 -3.79
CA MET A 469 -5.48 -19.69 -5.16
C MET A 469 -5.52 -18.18 -5.34
N ILE A 470 -5.06 -17.71 -6.50
CA ILE A 470 -4.94 -16.26 -6.77
C ILE A 470 -6.27 -15.52 -6.76
N ASP A 471 -7.34 -16.17 -7.26
CA ASP A 471 -8.68 -15.56 -7.29
C ASP A 471 -9.21 -15.31 -5.87
N ASP A 472 -9.02 -16.27 -4.96
CA ASP A 472 -9.43 -16.15 -3.55
C ASP A 472 -8.62 -15.07 -2.85
N ALA A 473 -7.30 -15.05 -3.03
CA ALA A 473 -6.42 -14.04 -2.45
C ALA A 473 -6.78 -12.63 -2.91
N LEU A 474 -6.94 -12.42 -4.21
CA LEU A 474 -7.31 -11.12 -4.75
C LEU A 474 -8.72 -10.72 -4.35
N GLY A 475 -9.67 -11.68 -4.34
CA GLY A 475 -11.02 -11.46 -3.85
C GLY A 475 -11.05 -10.95 -2.41
N ALA A 476 -10.30 -11.59 -1.51
CA ALA A 476 -10.17 -11.18 -0.12
C ALA A 476 -9.56 -9.77 0.02
N ILE A 477 -8.46 -9.50 -0.72
CA ILE A 477 -7.77 -8.20 -0.68
C ILE A 477 -8.66 -7.06 -1.17
N VAL A 478 -9.51 -7.28 -2.19
CA VAL A 478 -10.40 -6.22 -2.70
C VAL A 478 -11.79 -6.21 -2.05
N GLY A 479 -12.04 -7.01 -1.01
CA GLY A 479 -13.31 -7.07 -0.28
C GLY A 479 -14.47 -7.67 -1.07
N ARG A 480 -14.19 -8.56 -2.02
CA ARG A 480 -15.22 -9.32 -2.75
C ARG A 480 -15.48 -10.63 -2.00
N ARG A 481 -16.73 -10.89 -1.62
CA ARG A 481 -17.09 -12.20 -1.06
C ARG A 481 -16.87 -13.27 -2.13
N ALA A 482 -16.24 -14.39 -1.75
CA ALA A 482 -16.29 -15.61 -2.57
C ALA A 482 -17.77 -15.95 -2.81
N SER A 483 -18.15 -16.05 -4.07
CA SER A 483 -19.51 -16.44 -4.50
C SER A 483 -19.69 -17.92 -4.30
#